data_8995368f3cf262b46f2c1c83148a6b13
#
_entry.id   8995368f3cf262b46f2c1c83148a6b13
#
_cell.length_a   1.000
_cell.length_b   1.000
_cell.length_c   1.000
_cell.angle_alpha   90.00
_cell.angle_beta   90.00
_cell.angle_gamma   90.00
#
_symmetry.space_group_name_H-M   'P 1'
#
loop_
_entity.id
_entity.type
_entity.pdbx_description
1 polymer ?
#
loop_
_entity_poly.entity_id
_entity_poly.type
_entity_poly.pdbx_seq_one_letter_code
_entity_poly.pdbx_strand_id
1 'polypeptide(L)'
;EAAACGGKEYAELCALVYRQAIAAHKLVANGNGELMFFSKENFSNGSIGTVDITYPSSPLFLKYNVELAKGLMNFIFEYSESGKWSKPFAAHDVGTYPLANGQTYGGDMPVEESGNMLTMAAAVCMIDGNADYAAKHWEVMPTWANYLLEHGMDPENQLCTDDFAGH
;
A
#
# COMPACT_ATOMS: atom_id res chain seq x y z
N GLU A 1 -15.06 6.76 -22.10
CA GLU A 1 -14.76 7.97 -21.31
C GLU A 1 -13.48 8.64 -21.80
N ALA A 2 -12.29 8.02 -21.72
CA ALA A 2 -11.02 8.64 -22.11
C ALA A 2 -11.02 9.24 -23.52
N ALA A 3 -11.55 8.50 -24.51
CA ALA A 3 -11.64 9.01 -25.88
C ALA A 3 -12.58 10.23 -26.00
N ALA A 4 -13.62 10.31 -25.19
CA ALA A 4 -14.52 11.45 -25.15
C ALA A 4 -13.89 12.68 -24.47
N CYS A 5 -12.97 12.47 -23.53
CA CYS A 5 -12.29 13.54 -22.79
C CYS A 5 -11.08 14.11 -23.56
N GLY A 6 -10.27 13.24 -24.16
CA GLY A 6 -8.98 13.63 -24.73
C GLY A 6 -8.65 13.04 -26.11
N GLY A 7 -9.62 12.41 -26.77
CA GLY A 7 -9.42 11.82 -28.08
C GLY A 7 -8.75 10.45 -28.06
N LYS A 8 -8.40 9.96 -29.25
CA LYS A 8 -7.87 8.61 -29.44
C LYS A 8 -6.52 8.39 -28.75
N GLU A 9 -5.60 9.32 -28.89
CA GLU A 9 -4.25 9.21 -28.34
C GLU A 9 -4.26 9.19 -26.82
N TYR A 10 -5.12 10.01 -26.20
CA TYR A 10 -5.33 9.98 -24.76
C TYR A 10 -5.92 8.65 -24.26
N ALA A 11 -6.86 8.09 -25.03
CA ALA A 11 -7.43 6.78 -24.69
C ALA A 11 -6.40 5.64 -24.80
N GLU A 12 -5.52 5.70 -25.80
CA GLU A 12 -4.41 4.74 -25.97
C GLU A 12 -3.41 4.86 -24.81
N LEU A 13 -3.06 6.08 -24.38
CA LEU A 13 -2.20 6.33 -23.22
C LEU A 13 -2.83 5.78 -21.94
N CYS A 14 -4.10 6.06 -21.69
CA CYS A 14 -4.82 5.54 -20.52
C CYS A 14 -4.84 4.01 -20.50
N ALA A 15 -5.07 3.37 -21.64
CA ALA A 15 -5.08 1.91 -21.76
C ALA A 15 -3.70 1.31 -21.50
N LEU A 16 -2.64 1.96 -21.98
CA LEU A 16 -1.27 1.54 -21.75
C LEU A 16 -0.91 1.63 -20.26
N VAL A 17 -1.18 2.77 -19.62
CA VAL A 17 -0.89 3.00 -18.18
C VAL A 17 -1.69 2.02 -17.32
N TYR A 18 -2.96 1.82 -17.61
CA TYR A 18 -3.78 0.84 -16.89
C TYR A 18 -3.19 -0.57 -16.96
N ARG A 19 -2.81 -0.99 -18.16
CA ARG A 19 -2.17 -2.30 -18.37
C ARG A 19 -0.84 -2.41 -17.62
N GLN A 20 -0.01 -1.38 -17.63
CA GLN A 20 1.26 -1.36 -16.90
C GLN A 20 1.05 -1.41 -15.40
N ALA A 21 0.09 -0.66 -14.86
CA ALA A 21 -0.25 -0.69 -13.45
C ALA A 21 -0.65 -2.11 -13.00
N ILE A 22 -1.52 -2.79 -13.74
CA ILE A 22 -1.90 -4.18 -13.43
C ILE A 22 -0.69 -5.12 -13.52
N ALA A 23 0.14 -4.99 -14.56
CA ALA A 23 1.31 -5.85 -14.77
C ALA A 23 2.40 -5.65 -13.69
N ALA A 24 2.46 -4.48 -13.08
CA ALA A 24 3.36 -4.18 -11.97
C ALA A 24 2.94 -4.83 -10.63
N HIS A 25 1.83 -5.54 -10.62
CA HIS A 25 1.34 -6.23 -9.43
C HIS A 25 1.31 -7.74 -9.62
N LYS A 26 1.27 -8.46 -8.50
CA LYS A 26 1.08 -9.92 -8.48
C LYS A 26 -0.12 -10.25 -7.62
N LEU A 27 -1.14 -10.85 -8.25
CA LEU A 27 -2.32 -11.33 -7.56
C LEU A 27 -2.14 -12.79 -7.14
N VAL A 28 -2.32 -13.05 -5.86
CA VAL A 28 -2.35 -14.39 -5.27
C VAL A 28 -3.42 -14.43 -4.18
N ALA A 29 -3.66 -15.61 -3.61
CA ALA A 29 -4.44 -15.78 -2.40
C ALA A 29 -3.54 -16.36 -1.29
N ASN A 30 -3.76 -15.95 -0.04
CA ASN A 30 -3.12 -16.58 1.11
C ASN A 30 -3.78 -17.92 1.45
N GLY A 31 -3.29 -18.59 2.49
CA GLY A 31 -3.81 -19.89 2.94
C GLY A 31 -5.28 -19.89 3.35
N ASN A 32 -5.84 -18.74 3.65
CA ASN A 32 -7.25 -18.53 4.02
C ASN A 32 -8.12 -18.12 2.82
N GLY A 33 -7.56 -17.99 1.63
CA GLY A 33 -8.26 -17.57 0.43
C GLY A 33 -8.41 -16.05 0.29
N GLU A 34 -7.77 -15.25 1.14
CA GLU A 34 -7.80 -13.80 1.03
C GLU A 34 -6.90 -13.32 -0.11
N LEU A 35 -7.35 -12.30 -0.83
CA LEU A 35 -6.58 -11.72 -1.92
C LEU A 35 -5.37 -10.96 -1.38
N MET A 36 -4.23 -11.24 -1.99
CA MET A 36 -2.97 -10.52 -1.81
C MET A 36 -2.56 -9.97 -3.17
N PHE A 37 -2.55 -8.65 -3.31
CA PHE A 37 -2.25 -7.99 -4.57
C PHE A 37 -0.98 -7.17 -4.41
N PHE A 38 0.16 -7.85 -4.48
CA PHE A 38 1.47 -7.28 -4.23
C PHE A 38 1.90 -6.31 -5.32
N SER A 39 2.18 -5.07 -4.95
CA SER A 39 2.97 -4.17 -5.78
C SER A 39 4.40 -4.70 -5.93
N LYS A 40 4.97 -4.57 -7.10
CA LYS A 40 6.37 -4.95 -7.38
C LYS A 40 7.18 -3.69 -7.64
N GLU A 41 8.20 -3.49 -6.84
CA GLU A 41 9.16 -2.44 -7.07
C GLU A 41 10.20 -2.91 -8.10
N ASN A 42 9.89 -2.67 -9.37
CA ASN A 42 10.55 -3.37 -10.47
C ASN A 42 11.95 -2.86 -10.78
N PHE A 43 12.29 -1.63 -10.40
CA PHE A 43 13.53 -1.01 -10.84
C PHE A 43 14.50 -0.68 -9.69
N SER A 44 14.03 -0.11 -8.60
CA SER A 44 14.90 0.42 -7.56
C SER A 44 15.56 -0.68 -6.70
N ASN A 45 14.81 -1.64 -6.18
CA ASN A 45 15.34 -2.60 -5.22
C ASN A 45 14.75 -4.03 -5.29
N GLY A 46 13.72 -4.26 -6.07
CA GLY A 46 13.09 -5.58 -6.20
C GLY A 46 12.20 -6.01 -5.03
N SER A 47 11.84 -5.10 -4.14
CA SER A 47 10.89 -5.37 -3.06
C SER A 47 9.47 -5.58 -3.56
N ILE A 48 8.65 -6.25 -2.76
CA ILE A 48 7.23 -6.42 -3.04
C ILE A 48 6.38 -5.96 -1.85
N GLY A 49 5.18 -5.53 -2.18
CA GLY A 49 4.26 -5.00 -1.19
C GLY A 49 4.79 -3.72 -0.55
N THR A 50 5.53 -2.92 -1.32
CA THR A 50 6.06 -1.62 -0.88
C THR A 50 4.91 -0.63 -0.74
N VAL A 51 4.71 -0.08 0.45
CA VAL A 51 3.52 0.72 0.77
C VAL A 51 3.52 2.07 0.05
N ASP A 52 4.67 2.74 -0.07
CA ASP A 52 4.79 3.99 -0.82
C ASP A 52 4.62 3.84 -2.35
N ILE A 53 4.73 2.62 -2.87
CA ILE A 53 4.33 2.27 -4.24
C ILE A 53 2.84 1.93 -4.30
N THR A 54 2.34 1.23 -3.32
CA THR A 54 0.93 0.83 -3.20
C THR A 54 0.00 2.05 -3.06
N TYR A 55 0.36 3.00 -2.21
CA TYR A 55 -0.45 4.18 -1.94
C TYR A 55 -0.77 5.01 -3.18
N PRO A 56 0.21 5.45 -3.99
CA PRO A 56 -0.08 6.23 -5.20
C PRO A 56 -0.79 5.43 -6.30
N SER A 57 -0.73 4.10 -6.28
CA SER A 57 -1.50 3.25 -7.21
C SER A 57 -2.93 2.98 -6.76
N SER A 58 -3.22 3.17 -5.48
CA SER A 58 -4.50 2.81 -4.86
C SER A 58 -5.73 3.48 -5.47
N PRO A 59 -5.71 4.76 -5.93
CA PRO A 59 -6.88 5.40 -6.54
C PRO A 59 -7.44 4.65 -7.74
N LEU A 60 -6.58 3.99 -8.52
CA LEU A 60 -7.00 3.17 -9.65
C LEU A 60 -7.88 2.01 -9.18
N PHE A 61 -7.45 1.31 -8.15
CA PHE A 61 -8.14 0.13 -7.63
C PHE A 61 -9.33 0.50 -6.77
N LEU A 62 -9.25 1.56 -5.97
CA LEU A 62 -10.40 2.11 -5.24
C LEU A 62 -11.55 2.48 -6.18
N LYS A 63 -11.24 3.00 -7.36
CA LYS A 63 -12.24 3.36 -8.37
C LYS A 63 -12.86 2.16 -9.07
N TYR A 64 -12.06 1.16 -9.43
CA TYR A 64 -12.50 0.10 -10.35
C TYR A 64 -12.73 -1.25 -9.68
N ASN A 65 -12.04 -1.55 -8.58
CA ASN A 65 -12.18 -2.81 -7.86
C ASN A 65 -11.66 -2.69 -6.43
N VAL A 66 -12.55 -2.41 -5.50
CA VAL A 66 -12.19 -2.23 -4.08
C VAL A 66 -11.60 -3.49 -3.44
N GLU A 67 -11.93 -4.69 -3.93
CA GLU A 67 -11.33 -5.93 -3.44
C GLU A 67 -9.82 -6.01 -3.78
N LEU A 68 -9.42 -5.49 -4.94
CA LEU A 68 -8.00 -5.35 -5.25
C LEU A 68 -7.34 -4.27 -4.38
N ALA A 69 -8.05 -3.18 -4.05
CA ALA A 69 -7.54 -2.18 -3.12
C ALA A 69 -7.32 -2.76 -1.71
N LYS A 70 -8.22 -3.61 -1.23
CA LYS A 70 -8.00 -4.39 0.02
C LYS A 70 -6.78 -5.30 -0.12
N GLY A 71 -6.67 -6.00 -1.24
CA GLY A 71 -5.54 -6.88 -1.55
C GLY A 71 -4.19 -6.18 -1.53
N LEU A 72 -4.14 -4.87 -1.85
CA LEU A 72 -2.93 -4.03 -1.76
C LEU A 72 -2.45 -3.81 -0.32
N MET A 73 -3.31 -4.02 0.68
CA MET A 73 -3.00 -3.80 2.09
C MET A 73 -2.94 -5.10 2.91
N ASN A 74 -3.66 -6.14 2.49
CA ASN A 74 -3.83 -7.36 3.27
C ASN A 74 -2.51 -8.00 3.69
N PHE A 75 -1.48 -7.95 2.86
CA PHE A 75 -0.17 -8.53 3.19
C PHE A 75 0.58 -7.74 4.26
N ILE A 76 0.43 -6.41 4.34
CA ILE A 76 1.01 -5.58 5.41
C ILE A 76 0.30 -5.87 6.73
N PHE A 77 -1.03 -5.95 6.71
CA PHE A 77 -1.81 -6.33 7.89
C PHE A 77 -1.42 -7.73 8.37
N GLU A 78 -1.41 -8.74 7.48
CA GLU A 78 -1.00 -10.11 7.85
C GLU A 78 0.43 -10.13 8.43
N TYR A 79 1.36 -9.39 7.85
CA TYR A 79 2.73 -9.30 8.32
C TYR A 79 2.80 -8.72 9.74
N SER A 80 2.03 -7.67 10.02
CA SER A 80 1.97 -7.01 11.32
C SER A 80 1.23 -7.86 12.36
N GLU A 81 0.06 -8.42 12.01
CA GLU A 81 -0.80 -9.20 12.91
C GLU A 81 -0.24 -10.59 13.24
N SER A 82 0.61 -11.15 12.37
CA SER A 82 1.28 -12.43 12.62
C SER A 82 2.39 -12.37 13.67
N GLY A 83 2.74 -11.19 14.16
CA GLY A 83 3.85 -10.97 15.09
C GLY A 83 5.25 -11.05 14.46
N LYS A 84 5.33 -11.21 13.13
CA LYS A 84 6.62 -11.15 12.40
C LYS A 84 7.17 -9.73 12.32
N TRP A 85 6.28 -8.75 12.37
CA TRP A 85 6.61 -7.33 12.47
C TRP A 85 6.23 -6.82 13.84
N SER A 86 7.20 -6.38 14.63
CA SER A 86 7.00 -5.99 16.04
C SER A 86 7.16 -4.49 16.31
N LYS A 87 7.43 -3.69 15.25
CA LYS A 87 7.55 -2.24 15.40
C LYS A 87 6.18 -1.58 15.49
N PRO A 88 6.06 -0.40 16.15
CA PRO A 88 4.78 0.25 16.41
C PRO A 88 4.22 1.03 15.21
N PHE A 89 4.72 0.79 14.02
CA PHE A 89 4.34 1.45 12.77
C PHE A 89 4.27 0.43 11.64
N ALA A 90 3.68 0.81 10.50
CA ALA A 90 3.55 -0.05 9.34
C ALA A 90 4.93 -0.36 8.71
N ALA A 91 5.09 -1.58 8.23
CA ALA A 91 6.29 -1.95 7.48
C ALA A 91 6.33 -1.26 6.12
N HIS A 92 7.52 -0.92 5.64
CA HIS A 92 7.72 -0.36 4.31
C HIS A 92 7.37 -1.36 3.20
N ASP A 93 7.81 -2.59 3.33
CA ASP A 93 7.61 -3.67 2.37
C ASP A 93 7.50 -5.03 3.07
N VAL A 94 7.23 -6.09 2.34
CA VAL A 94 7.16 -7.45 2.89
C VAL A 94 8.25 -8.38 2.36
N GLY A 95 9.24 -7.85 1.67
CA GLY A 95 10.42 -8.60 1.26
C GLY A 95 10.74 -8.56 -0.22
N THR A 96 11.60 -9.46 -0.64
CA THR A 96 12.08 -9.56 -2.01
C THR A 96 11.15 -10.40 -2.88
N TYR A 97 10.86 -9.93 -4.09
CA TYR A 97 10.12 -10.71 -5.07
C TYR A 97 10.90 -11.97 -5.48
N PRO A 98 10.28 -13.15 -5.53
CA PRO A 98 8.88 -13.47 -5.23
C PRO A 98 8.64 -14.01 -3.81
N LEU A 99 9.59 -13.89 -2.90
CA LEU A 99 9.64 -14.66 -1.65
C LEU A 99 8.79 -14.08 -0.52
N ALA A 100 8.54 -12.76 -0.50
CA ALA A 100 7.86 -12.07 0.61
C ALA A 100 8.43 -12.48 1.98
N ASN A 101 9.74 -12.38 2.14
CA ASN A 101 10.51 -12.94 3.25
C ASN A 101 10.77 -11.99 4.40
N GLY A 102 10.00 -10.92 4.50
CA GLY A 102 10.13 -9.85 5.50
C GLY A 102 10.79 -8.59 4.94
N GLN A 103 10.51 -7.44 5.55
CA GLN A 103 10.97 -6.14 5.09
C GLN A 103 12.46 -6.14 4.73
N THR A 104 12.77 -5.59 3.57
CA THR A 104 14.14 -5.44 3.07
C THR A 104 14.68 -4.02 3.17
N TYR A 105 13.81 -3.01 3.19
CA TYR A 105 14.23 -1.62 3.30
C TYR A 105 14.69 -1.28 4.73
N GLY A 106 15.91 -0.78 4.88
CA GLY A 106 16.50 -0.52 6.19
C GLY A 106 16.09 0.81 6.85
N GLY A 107 15.45 1.70 6.09
CA GLY A 107 15.05 3.04 6.56
C GLY A 107 13.68 3.12 7.21
N ASP A 108 12.86 2.11 7.07
CA ASP A 108 11.48 1.96 7.60
C ASP A 108 10.43 2.93 7.03
N MET A 109 10.64 4.22 6.95
CA MET A 109 9.68 5.27 6.59
C MET A 109 8.38 5.25 7.44
N PRO A 110 8.48 5.27 8.77
CA PRO A 110 7.39 4.87 9.65
C PRO A 110 6.17 5.81 9.64
N VAL A 111 6.37 7.12 9.45
CA VAL A 111 5.28 8.09 9.39
C VAL A 111 4.53 7.98 8.07
N GLU A 112 5.26 7.91 6.96
CA GLU A 112 4.64 7.78 5.64
C GLU A 112 3.83 6.49 5.55
N GLU A 113 4.43 5.35 5.88
CA GLU A 113 3.78 4.05 5.65
C GLU A 113 2.57 3.84 6.57
N SER A 114 2.66 4.28 7.81
CA SER A 114 1.52 4.25 8.72
C SER A 114 0.38 5.16 8.25
N GLY A 115 0.72 6.38 7.80
CA GLY A 115 -0.24 7.33 7.24
C GLY A 115 -0.90 6.80 5.97
N ASN A 116 -0.12 6.23 5.07
CA ASN A 116 -0.60 5.63 3.82
C ASN A 116 -1.59 4.49 4.09
N MET A 117 -1.23 3.55 4.97
CA MET A 117 -2.09 2.42 5.32
C MET A 117 -3.41 2.85 5.95
N LEU A 118 -3.38 3.78 6.90
CA LEU A 118 -4.60 4.29 7.56
C LEU A 118 -5.49 5.04 6.57
N THR A 119 -4.91 5.85 5.69
CA THR A 119 -5.65 6.60 4.66
C THR A 119 -6.32 5.66 3.65
N MET A 120 -5.60 4.64 3.19
CA MET A 120 -6.16 3.65 2.27
C MET A 120 -7.28 2.83 2.92
N ALA A 121 -7.10 2.40 4.17
CA ALA A 121 -8.14 1.67 4.91
C ALA A 121 -9.41 2.52 5.09
N ALA A 122 -9.26 3.79 5.43
CA ALA A 122 -10.38 4.73 5.50
C ALA A 122 -11.09 4.89 4.14
N ALA A 123 -10.35 5.01 3.05
CA ALA A 123 -10.91 5.10 1.71
C ALA A 123 -11.71 3.85 1.31
N VAL A 124 -11.20 2.66 1.65
CA VAL A 124 -11.94 1.39 1.46
C VAL A 124 -13.26 1.41 2.24
N CYS A 125 -13.23 1.80 3.52
CA CYS A 125 -14.45 1.88 4.34
C CYS A 125 -15.48 2.88 3.78
N MET A 126 -15.00 4.01 3.23
CA MET A 126 -15.89 4.98 2.58
C MET A 126 -16.57 4.41 1.33
N ILE A 127 -15.85 3.64 0.51
CA ILE A 127 -16.38 3.01 -0.70
C ILE A 127 -17.36 1.89 -0.36
N ASP A 128 -17.02 1.05 0.61
CA ASP A 128 -17.89 -0.05 1.07
C ASP A 128 -19.12 0.47 1.83
N GLY A 129 -19.10 1.72 2.32
CA GLY A 129 -20.17 2.31 3.13
C GLY A 129 -20.28 1.71 4.54
N ASN A 130 -19.25 1.05 5.03
CA ASN A 130 -19.17 0.47 6.37
C ASN A 130 -17.70 0.40 6.83
N ALA A 131 -17.48 0.05 8.10
CA ALA A 131 -16.15 -0.02 8.70
C ALA A 131 -15.64 -1.46 8.90
N ASP A 132 -16.24 -2.45 8.25
CA ASP A 132 -15.91 -3.87 8.48
C ASP A 132 -14.46 -4.19 8.17
N TYR A 133 -13.91 -3.60 7.11
CA TYR A 133 -12.51 -3.78 6.75
C TYR A 133 -11.55 -3.22 7.83
N ALA A 134 -11.80 -2.01 8.32
CA ALA A 134 -11.01 -1.44 9.41
C ALA A 134 -11.22 -2.20 10.73
N ALA A 135 -12.43 -2.64 11.02
CA ALA A 135 -12.74 -3.43 12.21
C ALA A 135 -11.96 -4.75 12.23
N LYS A 136 -11.78 -5.39 11.09
CA LYS A 136 -10.98 -6.62 10.95
C LYS A 136 -9.53 -6.42 11.40
N HIS A 137 -8.97 -5.25 11.16
CA HIS A 137 -7.57 -4.91 11.44
C HIS A 137 -7.40 -3.94 12.61
N TRP A 138 -8.42 -3.86 13.48
CA TRP A 138 -8.47 -2.88 14.56
C TRP A 138 -7.40 -3.08 15.65
N GLU A 139 -6.80 -4.23 15.74
CA GLU A 139 -5.73 -4.47 16.74
C GLU A 139 -4.44 -3.71 16.40
N VAL A 140 -4.12 -3.56 15.11
CA VAL A 140 -2.87 -2.94 14.67
C VAL A 140 -3.02 -1.46 14.30
N MET A 141 -4.16 -1.05 13.73
CA MET A 141 -4.37 0.33 13.26
C MET A 141 -4.23 1.40 14.37
N PRO A 142 -4.76 1.21 15.59
CA PRO A 142 -4.54 2.17 16.67
C PRO A 142 -3.07 2.32 17.08
N THR A 143 -2.26 1.26 16.96
CA THR A 143 -0.82 1.33 17.23
C THR A 143 -0.14 2.27 16.24
N TRP A 144 -0.45 2.17 14.97
CA TRP A 144 0.07 3.08 13.93
C TRP A 144 -0.44 4.51 14.13
N ALA A 145 -1.72 4.69 14.46
CA ALA A 145 -2.29 6.01 14.73
C ALA A 145 -1.62 6.68 15.94
N ASN A 146 -1.37 5.97 17.02
CA ASN A 146 -0.66 6.48 18.19
C ASN A 146 0.78 6.86 17.83
N TYR A 147 1.47 6.04 17.05
CA TYR A 147 2.80 6.38 16.55
C TYR A 147 2.79 7.71 15.78
N LEU A 148 1.81 7.92 14.89
CA LEU A 148 1.68 9.18 14.14
C LEU A 148 1.37 10.37 15.04
N LEU A 149 0.59 10.20 16.12
CA LEU A 149 0.31 11.27 17.08
C LEU A 149 1.58 11.70 17.84
N GLU A 150 2.47 10.77 18.12
CA GLU A 150 3.71 11.03 18.86
C GLU A 150 4.83 11.57 17.97
N HIS A 151 4.97 11.07 16.76
CA HIS A 151 6.13 11.29 15.90
C HIS A 151 5.83 12.02 14.58
N GLY A 152 4.56 12.10 14.17
CA GLY A 152 4.21 12.57 12.81
C GLY A 152 4.34 14.08 12.61
N MET A 153 4.27 14.90 13.66
CA MET A 153 4.30 16.37 13.54
C MET A 153 5.72 16.94 13.44
N ASP A 154 6.68 16.31 14.08
CA ASP A 154 8.09 16.74 14.09
C ASP A 154 8.99 15.51 14.15
N PRO A 155 9.14 14.78 13.05
CA PRO A 155 9.89 13.54 13.02
C PRO A 155 11.40 13.77 13.11
N GLU A 156 12.11 12.89 13.81
CA GLU A 156 13.57 12.96 13.99
C GLU A 156 14.34 12.72 12.70
N ASN A 157 13.76 11.97 11.76
CA ASN A 157 14.39 11.57 10.52
C ASN A 157 13.45 11.77 9.34
N GLN A 158 13.98 11.64 8.14
CA GLN A 158 13.17 11.58 6.94
C GLN A 158 12.17 10.41 7.01
N LEU A 159 10.91 10.71 6.72
CA LEU A 159 9.82 9.76 6.92
C LEU A 159 8.85 9.67 5.77
N CYS A 160 9.01 10.46 4.74
CA CYS A 160 8.01 10.56 3.68
C CYS A 160 8.54 10.26 2.30
N THR A 161 9.68 10.32 1.95
CA THR A 161 10.27 9.88 0.69
C THR A 161 11.70 9.45 0.96
N ASP A 162 12.27 8.65 0.16
CA ASP A 162 13.70 8.48 0.21
C ASP A 162 14.39 9.83 -0.07
N ASP A 163 15.64 9.90 -0.29
CA ASP A 163 16.44 11.13 -0.39
C ASP A 163 16.01 12.12 -1.51
N PHE A 164 14.89 11.88 -2.15
CA PHE A 164 14.48 12.64 -3.34
C PHE A 164 13.84 13.99 -3.03
N ALA A 165 13.09 14.11 -1.96
CA ALA A 165 12.27 15.30 -1.74
C ALA A 165 13.05 16.55 -1.27
N GLY A 166 14.32 16.44 -1.05
CA GLY A 166 15.16 17.61 -0.74
C GLY A 166 14.82 18.30 0.57
N HIS A 167 14.44 17.54 1.53
CA HIS A 167 14.15 18.01 2.90
C HIS A 167 15.39 17.90 3.76
#